data_a78bd237d4dd6e2166ae42fe9ab13c07
#
_entry.id   a78bd237d4dd6e2166ae42fe9ab13c07
#
_cell.length_a   1.000
_cell.length_b   1.000
_cell.length_c   1.000
_cell.angle_alpha   90.00
_cell.angle_beta   90.00
_cell.angle_gamma   90.00
#
_symmetry.space_group_name_H-M   'P 1'
#
loop_
_entity.id
_entity.type
_entity.pdbx_description
1 polymer ?
#
loop_
_entity_poly.entity_id
_entity_poly.type
_entity_poly.pdbx_seq_one_letter_code
_entity_poly.pdbx_strand_id
1 'polypeptide(L)'
;TKCKQYYPYEYMDSDAHKKLDLPIPTDKESWFSTLSGEGLTDDDMLKIEQAKTTLNLKTMRQWHDYYLSIDVAGLADVFESFREISLRQWKLEPTQYLGLPGLSFQGLLRQRLFNGKKPIDLLSDVDMYRFFEKSIRGGVCHVGKRAHTSNHPSLPDFDEKQPISQS
;
A
#
# COMPACT_ATOMS: atom_id res chain seq x y z
N THR A 1 8.90 1.54 -21.33
CA THR A 1 8.44 2.73 -20.62
C THR A 1 7.83 2.29 -19.30
N LYS A 2 8.48 2.61 -18.17
CA LYS A 2 8.01 2.26 -16.81
C LYS A 2 6.89 3.21 -16.39
N CYS A 3 5.72 3.14 -17.03
CA CYS A 3 4.56 3.89 -16.60
C CYS A 3 3.61 2.95 -15.86
N LYS A 4 3.15 3.38 -14.68
CA LYS A 4 2.07 2.73 -13.96
C LYS A 4 0.88 2.62 -14.89
N GLN A 5 0.31 1.44 -14.99
CA GLN A 5 -0.89 1.21 -15.78
C GLN A 5 -2.12 1.72 -15.03
N TYR A 6 -3.20 2.00 -15.76
CA TYR A 6 -4.46 2.43 -15.19
C TYR A 6 -5.34 1.23 -14.88
N TYR A 7 -6.06 1.30 -13.75
CA TYR A 7 -7.01 0.28 -13.35
C TYR A 7 -8.31 0.93 -12.84
N PRO A 8 -9.49 0.49 -13.30
CA PRO A 8 -10.76 1.10 -12.94
C PRO A 8 -11.28 0.54 -11.61
N TYR A 9 -10.73 1.02 -10.49
CA TYR A 9 -10.99 0.50 -9.16
C TYR A 9 -12.47 0.61 -8.76
N GLU A 10 -13.10 1.76 -8.97
CA GLU A 10 -14.50 1.99 -8.62
C GLU A 10 -15.46 1.19 -9.53
N TYR A 11 -15.09 1.01 -10.79
CA TYR A 11 -15.82 0.11 -11.67
C TYR A 11 -15.73 -1.34 -11.21
N MET A 12 -14.58 -1.76 -10.70
CA MET A 12 -14.30 -3.09 -10.17
C MET A 12 -14.53 -3.13 -8.65
N ASP A 13 -15.73 -2.79 -8.22
CA ASP A 13 -16.16 -2.77 -6.82
C ASP A 13 -16.48 -4.17 -6.25
N SER A 14 -17.35 -4.24 -5.26
CA SER A 14 -17.80 -5.49 -4.60
C SER A 14 -18.32 -6.56 -5.56
N ASP A 15 -18.81 -6.16 -6.74
CA ASP A 15 -19.31 -7.07 -7.80
C ASP A 15 -18.24 -7.41 -8.87
N ALA A 16 -16.97 -7.18 -8.57
CA ALA A 16 -15.85 -7.41 -9.48
C ALA A 16 -15.90 -8.80 -10.16
N HIS A 17 -16.23 -9.84 -9.40
CA HIS A 17 -16.32 -11.21 -9.92
C HIS A 17 -17.33 -11.38 -11.07
N LYS A 18 -18.39 -10.56 -11.11
CA LYS A 18 -19.38 -10.55 -12.20
C LYS A 18 -18.90 -9.75 -13.41
N LYS A 19 -17.99 -8.80 -13.20
CA LYS A 19 -17.50 -7.88 -14.23
C LYS A 19 -16.26 -8.39 -14.96
N LEU A 20 -15.58 -9.38 -14.43
CA LEU A 20 -14.34 -9.90 -15.02
C LEU A 20 -14.50 -10.40 -16.47
N ASP A 21 -15.62 -10.99 -16.81
CA ASP A 21 -15.87 -11.52 -18.15
C ASP A 21 -16.50 -10.49 -19.11
N LEU A 22 -16.78 -9.26 -18.62
CA LEU A 22 -17.27 -8.16 -19.44
C LEU A 22 -16.14 -7.55 -20.29
N PRO A 23 -16.47 -6.86 -21.39
CA PRO A 23 -15.50 -6.09 -22.16
C PRO A 23 -14.83 -5.01 -21.29
N ILE A 24 -13.61 -4.65 -21.65
CA ILE A 24 -12.89 -3.53 -21.00
C ILE A 24 -13.65 -2.22 -21.31
N PRO A 25 -13.99 -1.40 -20.30
CA PRO A 25 -14.71 -0.14 -20.48
C PRO A 25 -13.99 0.80 -21.45
N THR A 26 -14.77 1.48 -22.29
CA THR A 26 -14.27 2.47 -23.23
C THR A 26 -14.66 3.90 -22.85
N ASP A 27 -15.57 4.06 -21.88
CA ASP A 27 -16.01 5.31 -21.33
C ASP A 27 -15.06 5.81 -20.23
N LYS A 28 -14.82 7.12 -20.18
CA LYS A 28 -13.93 7.72 -19.18
C LYS A 28 -14.48 7.65 -17.75
N GLU A 29 -15.79 7.63 -17.61
CA GLU A 29 -16.46 7.61 -16.30
C GLU A 29 -16.11 6.34 -15.52
N SER A 30 -16.03 5.20 -16.19
CA SER A 30 -15.63 3.92 -15.56
C SER A 30 -14.18 3.92 -15.02
N TRP A 31 -13.35 4.87 -15.45
CA TRP A 31 -11.96 5.01 -15.04
C TRP A 31 -11.73 6.15 -14.05
N PHE A 32 -12.81 6.76 -13.56
CA PHE A 32 -12.70 7.80 -12.54
C PHE A 32 -12.16 7.22 -11.23
N SER A 33 -11.29 7.95 -10.56
CA SER A 33 -10.75 7.56 -9.25
C SER A 33 -11.21 8.54 -8.18
N THR A 34 -11.97 8.06 -7.22
CA THR A 34 -12.39 8.86 -6.05
C THR A 34 -11.21 9.22 -5.15
N LEU A 35 -10.15 8.38 -5.15
CA LEU A 35 -8.95 8.62 -4.36
C LEU A 35 -8.15 9.83 -4.86
N SER A 36 -8.01 10.00 -6.18
CA SER A 36 -7.34 11.15 -6.78
C SER A 36 -8.27 12.32 -7.06
N GLY A 37 -9.58 12.08 -7.14
CA GLY A 37 -10.59 13.05 -7.58
C GLY A 37 -10.51 13.36 -9.06
N GLU A 38 -9.78 12.57 -9.85
CA GLU A 38 -9.50 12.80 -11.25
C GLU A 38 -9.95 11.64 -12.12
N GLY A 39 -10.40 11.96 -13.33
CA GLY A 39 -10.62 11.00 -14.42
C GLY A 39 -9.39 10.90 -15.32
N LEU A 40 -9.42 9.99 -16.27
CA LEU A 40 -8.35 9.84 -17.25
C LEU A 40 -8.38 10.95 -18.31
N THR A 41 -7.19 11.38 -18.73
CA THR A 41 -7.01 12.27 -19.88
C THR A 41 -7.23 11.52 -21.20
N ASP A 42 -7.38 12.25 -22.32
CA ASP A 42 -7.48 11.62 -23.64
C ASP A 42 -6.21 10.85 -24.01
N ASP A 43 -5.05 11.34 -23.60
CA ASP A 43 -3.76 10.67 -23.80
C ASP A 43 -3.67 9.36 -23.03
N ASP A 44 -4.23 9.30 -21.82
CA ASP A 44 -4.25 8.07 -21.02
C ASP A 44 -5.21 7.02 -21.59
N MET A 45 -6.37 7.46 -22.08
CA MET A 45 -7.29 6.56 -22.79
C MET A 45 -6.65 6.00 -24.06
N LEU A 46 -5.87 6.79 -24.77
CA LEU A 46 -5.14 6.36 -25.95
C LEU A 46 -4.09 5.29 -25.60
N LYS A 47 -3.39 5.41 -24.47
CA LYS A 47 -2.45 4.41 -23.97
C LYS A 47 -3.16 3.09 -23.62
N ILE A 48 -4.34 3.17 -23.00
CA ILE A 48 -5.16 1.98 -22.70
C ILE A 48 -5.55 1.25 -23.99
N GLU A 49 -6.06 1.98 -24.98
CA GLU A 49 -6.43 1.39 -26.28
C GLU A 49 -5.22 0.80 -27.03
N GLN A 50 -4.08 1.45 -26.97
CA GLN A 50 -2.83 0.90 -27.53
C GLN A 50 -2.45 -0.41 -26.84
N ALA A 51 -2.52 -0.48 -25.51
CA ALA A 51 -2.24 -1.69 -24.75
C ALA A 51 -3.23 -2.81 -25.08
N LYS A 52 -4.53 -2.51 -25.12
CA LYS A 52 -5.59 -3.46 -25.52
C LYS A 52 -5.32 -4.05 -26.91
N THR A 53 -4.99 -3.21 -27.86
CA THR A 53 -4.74 -3.61 -29.25
C THR A 53 -3.47 -4.44 -29.38
N THR A 54 -2.37 -3.96 -28.77
CA THR A 54 -1.05 -4.61 -28.87
C THR A 54 -1.04 -5.98 -28.23
N LEU A 55 -1.75 -6.14 -27.10
CA LEU A 55 -1.80 -7.39 -26.34
C LEU A 55 -3.05 -8.22 -26.62
N ASN A 56 -3.92 -7.76 -27.53
CA ASN A 56 -5.18 -8.39 -27.88
C ASN A 56 -6.08 -8.70 -26.66
N LEU A 57 -6.16 -7.73 -25.72
CA LEU A 57 -6.96 -7.86 -24.49
C LEU A 57 -8.42 -7.47 -24.80
N LYS A 58 -9.37 -8.34 -24.46
CA LYS A 58 -10.80 -8.19 -24.77
C LYS A 58 -11.66 -8.05 -23.52
N THR A 59 -11.30 -8.72 -22.43
CA THR A 59 -12.11 -8.78 -21.21
C THR A 59 -11.42 -8.12 -20.04
N MET A 60 -12.21 -7.72 -19.04
CA MET A 60 -11.67 -7.18 -17.79
C MET A 60 -10.77 -8.18 -17.05
N ARG A 61 -11.02 -9.48 -17.18
CA ARG A 61 -10.13 -10.52 -16.62
C ARG A 61 -8.73 -10.42 -17.21
N GLN A 62 -8.63 -10.34 -18.54
CA GLN A 62 -7.34 -10.20 -19.22
C GLN A 62 -6.64 -8.88 -18.86
N TRP A 63 -7.40 -7.79 -18.71
CA TRP A 63 -6.86 -6.51 -18.27
C TRP A 63 -6.37 -6.58 -16.82
N HIS A 64 -7.12 -7.23 -15.93
CA HIS A 64 -6.76 -7.45 -14.54
C HIS A 64 -5.46 -8.26 -14.42
N ASP A 65 -5.35 -9.38 -15.12
CA ASP A 65 -4.16 -10.24 -15.11
C ASP A 65 -2.93 -9.49 -15.66
N TYR A 66 -3.13 -8.71 -16.73
CA TYR A 66 -2.08 -7.86 -17.29
C TYR A 66 -1.62 -6.79 -16.28
N TYR A 67 -2.55 -6.06 -15.68
CA TYR A 67 -2.27 -5.05 -14.67
C TYR A 67 -1.52 -5.65 -13.47
N LEU A 68 -2.05 -6.74 -12.92
CA LEU A 68 -1.44 -7.45 -11.80
C LEU A 68 -0.02 -7.94 -12.13
N SER A 69 0.18 -8.49 -13.32
CA SER A 69 1.51 -8.96 -13.75
C SER A 69 2.54 -7.84 -13.79
N ILE A 70 2.16 -6.65 -14.27
CA ILE A 70 3.05 -5.48 -14.31
C ILE A 70 3.35 -4.97 -12.89
N ASP A 71 2.34 -4.87 -12.03
CA ASP A 71 2.53 -4.40 -10.66
C ASP A 71 3.45 -5.34 -9.88
N VAL A 72 3.22 -6.66 -9.98
CA VAL A 72 4.06 -7.65 -9.30
C VAL A 72 5.48 -7.66 -9.84
N ALA A 73 5.66 -7.65 -11.16
CA ALA A 73 6.99 -7.63 -11.78
C ALA A 73 7.75 -6.34 -11.43
N GLY A 74 7.05 -5.19 -11.48
CA GLY A 74 7.64 -3.90 -11.10
C GLY A 74 8.05 -3.84 -9.64
N LEU A 75 7.23 -4.39 -8.74
CA LEU A 75 7.57 -4.51 -7.33
C LEU A 75 8.77 -5.43 -7.10
N ALA A 76 8.82 -6.56 -7.80
CA ALA A 76 9.94 -7.50 -7.71
C ALA A 76 11.27 -6.86 -8.13
N ASP A 77 11.29 -6.12 -9.25
CA ASP A 77 12.48 -5.40 -9.72
C ASP A 77 12.98 -4.36 -8.70
N VAL A 78 12.06 -3.58 -8.13
CA VAL A 78 12.39 -2.58 -7.11
C VAL A 78 12.91 -3.26 -5.84
N PHE A 79 12.27 -4.35 -5.42
CA PHE A 79 12.66 -5.07 -4.23
C PHE A 79 14.04 -5.74 -4.40
N GLU A 80 14.32 -6.37 -5.54
CA GLU A 80 15.66 -6.94 -5.81
C GLU A 80 16.75 -5.87 -5.84
N SER A 81 16.49 -4.70 -6.42
CA SER A 81 17.42 -3.57 -6.38
C SER A 81 17.69 -3.11 -4.94
N PHE A 82 16.65 -3.03 -4.11
CA PHE A 82 16.76 -2.70 -2.70
C PHE A 82 17.55 -3.78 -1.93
N ARG A 83 17.29 -5.05 -2.22
CA ARG A 83 17.98 -6.19 -1.65
C ARG A 83 19.49 -6.15 -1.94
N GLU A 84 19.87 -5.91 -3.19
CA GLU A 84 21.27 -5.75 -3.57
C GLU A 84 21.97 -4.60 -2.81
N ILE A 85 21.30 -3.44 -2.69
CA ILE A 85 21.81 -2.30 -1.92
C ILE A 85 22.05 -2.68 -0.46
N SER A 86 21.06 -3.32 0.18
CA SER A 86 21.13 -3.74 1.58
C SER A 86 22.27 -4.74 1.82
N LEU A 87 22.39 -5.75 0.96
CA LEU A 87 23.44 -6.74 1.03
C LEU A 87 24.84 -6.11 0.81
N ARG A 88 24.94 -5.19 -0.14
CA ARG A 88 26.20 -4.51 -0.43
C ARG A 88 26.65 -3.60 0.70
N GLN A 89 25.73 -2.78 1.25
CA GLN A 89 26.05 -1.77 2.26
C GLN A 89 26.15 -2.33 3.67
N TRP A 90 25.22 -3.19 4.06
CA TRP A 90 25.08 -3.64 5.46
C TRP A 90 25.28 -5.14 5.65
N LYS A 91 25.40 -5.91 4.57
CA LYS A 91 25.41 -7.39 4.61
C LYS A 91 24.17 -7.95 5.32
N LEU A 92 23.02 -7.28 5.14
CA LEU A 92 21.74 -7.67 5.69
C LEU A 92 20.75 -8.03 4.57
N GLU A 93 20.06 -9.13 4.76
CA GLU A 93 19.02 -9.61 3.85
C GLU A 93 17.67 -9.00 4.26
N PRO A 94 17.05 -8.09 3.46
CA PRO A 94 15.82 -7.39 3.85
C PRO A 94 14.63 -8.32 4.13
N THR A 95 14.56 -9.48 3.48
CA THR A 95 13.48 -10.45 3.64
C THR A 95 13.40 -11.07 5.05
N GLN A 96 14.46 -10.93 5.85
CA GLN A 96 14.49 -11.42 7.22
C GLN A 96 13.88 -10.44 8.24
N TYR A 97 13.44 -9.27 7.78
CA TYR A 97 12.89 -8.22 8.64
C TYR A 97 11.43 -7.97 8.31
N LEU A 98 10.63 -7.78 9.37
CA LEU A 98 9.21 -7.47 9.23
C LEU A 98 8.96 -6.11 8.54
N GLY A 99 9.93 -5.19 8.61
CA GLY A 99 9.83 -3.88 7.98
C GLY A 99 11.12 -3.08 8.07
N LEU A 100 11.10 -1.91 7.42
CA LEU A 100 12.25 -1.00 7.36
C LEU A 100 12.81 -0.56 8.73
N PRO A 101 12.00 -0.31 9.79
CA PRO A 101 12.55 0.07 11.09
C PRO A 101 13.53 -0.95 11.67
N GLY A 102 13.18 -2.23 11.61
CA GLY A 102 14.07 -3.31 12.09
C GLY A 102 15.33 -3.43 11.25
N LEU A 103 15.21 -3.39 9.94
CA LEU A 103 16.35 -3.43 9.02
C LEU A 103 17.28 -2.22 9.25
N SER A 104 16.72 -1.00 9.38
CA SER A 104 17.49 0.23 9.59
C SER A 104 18.25 0.20 10.92
N PHE A 105 17.62 -0.27 11.97
CA PHE A 105 18.26 -0.41 13.28
C PHE A 105 19.43 -1.40 13.23
N GLN A 106 19.23 -2.57 12.64
CA GLN A 106 20.31 -3.55 12.47
C GLN A 106 21.42 -3.04 11.55
N GLY A 107 21.05 -2.29 10.50
CA GLY A 107 22.01 -1.61 9.62
C GLY A 107 22.88 -0.61 10.37
N LEU A 108 22.29 0.20 11.24
CA LEU A 108 23.01 1.13 12.13
C LEU A 108 23.99 0.38 13.04
N LEU A 109 23.56 -0.68 13.70
CA LEU A 109 24.42 -1.46 14.59
C LEU A 109 25.60 -2.06 13.84
N ARG A 110 25.38 -2.67 12.68
CA ARG A 110 26.45 -3.23 11.84
C ARG A 110 27.41 -2.18 11.33
N GLN A 111 26.91 -1.05 10.86
CA GLN A 111 27.75 0.04 10.36
C GLN A 111 28.67 0.58 11.45
N ARG A 112 28.19 0.66 12.68
CA ARG A 112 29.04 1.06 13.83
C ARG A 112 30.17 0.06 14.08
N LEU A 113 29.85 -1.24 14.05
CA LEU A 113 30.83 -2.29 14.24
C LEU A 113 31.91 -2.30 13.11
N PHE A 114 31.48 -2.20 11.86
CA PHE A 114 32.41 -2.16 10.72
C PHE A 114 33.33 -0.93 10.72
N ASN A 115 32.86 0.19 11.23
CA ASN A 115 33.63 1.43 11.31
C ASN A 115 34.50 1.51 12.59
N GLY A 116 34.68 0.40 13.33
CA GLY A 116 35.47 0.35 14.56
C GLY A 116 34.97 1.23 15.69
N LYS A 117 33.72 1.67 15.64
CA LYS A 117 33.11 2.48 16.71
C LYS A 117 32.64 1.57 17.84
N LYS A 118 32.70 2.11 19.07
CA LYS A 118 32.19 1.38 20.23
C LYS A 118 30.74 0.96 20.04
N PRO A 119 30.34 -0.22 20.58
CA PRO A 119 28.94 -0.64 20.63
C PRO A 119 28.07 0.43 21.31
N ILE A 120 26.78 0.40 21.04
CA ILE A 120 25.82 1.26 21.73
C ILE A 120 25.65 0.69 23.14
N ASP A 121 25.90 1.54 24.14
CA ASP A 121 25.66 1.14 25.52
C ASP A 121 24.16 1.02 25.79
N LEU A 122 23.79 -0.02 26.54
CA LEU A 122 22.41 -0.21 26.98
C LEU A 122 22.13 0.70 28.18
N LEU A 123 20.89 1.18 28.27
CA LEU A 123 20.43 1.88 29.46
C LEU A 123 20.34 0.91 30.62
N SER A 124 21.18 1.09 31.63
CA SER A 124 21.23 0.27 32.85
C SER A 124 20.54 0.93 34.05
N ASP A 125 20.40 2.24 34.00
CA ASP A 125 19.71 3.04 35.03
C ASP A 125 18.21 3.09 34.76
N VAL A 126 17.38 2.71 35.76
CA VAL A 126 15.93 2.63 35.67
C VAL A 126 15.27 4.00 35.46
N ASP A 127 15.80 5.04 36.08
CA ASP A 127 15.22 6.37 35.96
C ASP A 127 15.52 6.99 34.61
N MET A 128 16.70 6.71 34.04
CA MET A 128 17.06 7.08 32.68
C MET A 128 16.20 6.32 31.66
N TYR A 129 15.98 5.03 31.86
CA TYR A 129 15.08 4.23 31.03
C TYR A 129 13.67 4.81 31.01
N ARG A 130 13.10 5.10 32.19
CA ARG A 130 11.77 5.71 32.35
C ARG A 130 11.69 7.10 31.73
N PHE A 131 12.76 7.88 31.79
CA PHE A 131 12.84 9.19 31.14
C PHE A 131 12.68 9.06 29.62
N PHE A 132 13.42 8.16 29.00
CA PHE A 132 13.31 7.90 27.56
C PHE A 132 11.94 7.34 27.19
N GLU A 133 11.44 6.37 27.94
CA GLU A 133 10.11 5.76 27.70
C GLU A 133 8.99 6.82 27.73
N LYS A 134 8.99 7.70 28.71
CA LYS A 134 8.03 8.82 28.81
C LYS A 134 8.21 9.87 27.71
N SER A 135 9.38 9.94 27.10
CA SER A 135 9.69 10.90 26.04
C SER A 135 9.27 10.44 24.65
N ILE A 136 8.93 9.16 24.50
CA ILE A 136 8.47 8.60 23.21
C ILE A 136 7.15 9.28 22.86
N ARG A 137 7.11 9.92 21.68
CA ARG A 137 5.93 10.58 21.14
C ARG A 137 5.36 9.73 20.01
N GLY A 138 4.07 9.44 20.09
CA GLY A 138 3.30 8.81 19.02
C GLY A 138 2.36 9.80 18.32
N GLY A 139 1.52 9.30 17.44
CA GLY A 139 0.41 10.06 16.91
C GLY A 139 -0.61 10.41 18.00
N VAL A 140 -1.28 11.54 17.83
CA VAL A 140 -2.37 11.93 18.74
C VAL A 140 -3.58 11.06 18.44
N CYS A 141 -4.02 10.27 19.41
CA CYS A 141 -5.27 9.54 19.37
C CYS A 141 -6.29 10.26 20.22
N HIS A 142 -7.43 10.60 19.66
CA HIS A 142 -8.53 11.24 20.36
C HIS A 142 -9.82 10.44 20.17
N VAL A 143 -10.46 10.12 21.26
CA VAL A 143 -11.80 9.51 21.27
C VAL A 143 -12.82 10.60 21.51
N GLY A 144 -13.50 11.04 20.45
CA GLY A 144 -14.46 12.13 20.52
C GLY A 144 -15.73 11.80 21.33
N LYS A 145 -16.09 10.51 21.41
CA LYS A 145 -17.22 10.01 22.18
C LYS A 145 -16.79 8.80 23.00
N ARG A 146 -17.22 8.73 24.25
CA ARG A 146 -16.91 7.59 25.14
C ARG A 146 -17.70 6.34 24.80
N ALA A 147 -18.85 6.51 24.17
CA ALA A 147 -19.68 5.43 23.67
C ALA A 147 -20.30 5.82 22.32
N HIS A 148 -20.36 4.88 21.43
CA HIS A 148 -21.00 5.03 20.13
C HIS A 148 -21.70 3.72 19.77
N THR A 149 -22.92 3.84 19.22
CA THR A 149 -23.65 2.70 18.66
C THR A 149 -23.64 2.85 17.16
N SER A 150 -23.05 1.88 16.48
CA SER A 150 -23.03 1.86 15.02
C SER A 150 -24.40 1.51 14.47
N ASN A 151 -24.80 2.18 13.38
CA ASN A 151 -25.99 1.83 12.61
C ASN A 151 -25.55 1.47 11.20
N HIS A 152 -25.30 0.19 10.95
CA HIS A 152 -24.83 -0.30 9.66
C HIS A 152 -25.66 -1.52 9.21
N PRO A 153 -25.95 -1.66 7.89
CA PRO A 153 -26.78 -2.76 7.37
C PRO A 153 -26.30 -4.18 7.71
N SER A 154 -25.03 -4.33 8.06
CA SER A 154 -24.47 -5.62 8.48
C SER A 154 -24.75 -5.98 9.94
N LEU A 155 -25.33 -5.08 10.73
CA LEU A 155 -25.63 -5.29 12.13
C LEU A 155 -27.07 -5.81 12.32
N PRO A 156 -27.31 -6.71 13.29
CA PRO A 156 -28.65 -7.24 13.54
C PRO A 156 -29.67 -6.19 13.98
N ASP A 157 -29.21 -5.09 14.60
CA ASP A 157 -30.05 -4.00 15.13
C ASP A 157 -30.07 -2.78 14.18
N PHE A 158 -29.84 -2.99 12.89
CA PHE A 158 -29.86 -1.92 11.89
C PHE A 158 -31.24 -1.25 11.80
N ASP A 159 -31.25 0.08 11.91
CA ASP A 159 -32.43 0.91 11.75
C ASP A 159 -32.33 1.75 10.47
N GLU A 160 -33.15 1.43 9.46
CA GLU A 160 -33.16 2.15 8.17
C GLU A 160 -33.56 3.63 8.28
N LYS A 161 -34.21 4.03 9.39
CA LYS A 161 -34.67 5.41 9.62
C LYS A 161 -33.55 6.31 10.15
N GLN A 162 -32.43 5.75 10.57
CA GLN A 162 -31.28 6.49 11.07
C GLN A 162 -30.18 6.54 10.02
N PRO A 163 -29.35 7.59 10.02
CA PRO A 163 -28.21 7.67 9.11
C PRO A 163 -27.22 6.53 9.37
N ILE A 164 -26.69 5.97 8.31
CA ILE A 164 -25.66 4.94 8.39
C ILE A 164 -24.42 5.53 9.08
N SER A 165 -23.95 4.86 10.10
CA SER A 165 -22.73 5.22 10.82
C SER A 165 -21.84 3.99 11.01
N GLN A 166 -20.55 4.17 10.78
CA GLN A 166 -19.52 3.16 11.06
C GLN A 166 -18.79 3.55 12.34
N SER A 167 -18.45 2.57 13.16
CA SER A 167 -17.62 2.76 14.37
C SER A 167 -16.17 2.93 14.03
#